data_b5dbea5c7b2cc6a83e41c7366d900eb6
#
_entry.id   b5dbea5c7b2cc6a83e41c7366d900eb6
#
_cell.length_a   1.000
_cell.length_b   1.000
_cell.length_c   1.000
_cell.angle_alpha   90.00
_cell.angle_beta   90.00
_cell.angle_gamma   90.00
#
_symmetry.space_group_name_H-M   'P 1'
#
loop_
_entity.id
_entity.type
_entity.pdbx_description
1 polymer ?
#
loop_
_entity_poly.entity_id
_entity_poly.type
_entity_poly.pdbx_seq_one_letter_code
_entity_poly.pdbx_strand_id
1 'polypeptide(L)'
;MNKQAFFRGLVAVSALLVLGGCSKDAKTETAATAAASDPVLVLEAGAEPRTQLRYKITDGTVTKSNMDFRLATLAQTADAAALSVVPGVRLHIVSGPSMRTKEGIQFEVNIKKAEAMVPQGIDEEVANDLRQSASILDRVGGTVVINDRGLIQSTKLNEQAKNPDLPVRLLMMIVNARTTLARVVLPAEPVGLGARWESRKELLIYGFKIQQVDSYTLVAKVGDEIKLNVTVTQNALPQTVDFPDDGVSISVESMTANASGEIILNLNALESDAAAAGESTDKLTVTAGDKSEKIDITESFEIRMTNTTAFE
;
A
#
# COMPACT_ATOMS: atom_id res chain seq x y z
N MET A 1 8.51 20.08 33.31
CA MET A 1 8.22 18.90 32.46
C MET A 1 9.49 18.58 31.67
N ASN A 2 10.05 17.39 31.85
CA ASN A 2 11.42 17.06 31.46
C ASN A 2 11.51 16.91 29.93
N LYS A 3 12.50 17.53 29.24
CA LYS A 3 12.72 17.43 27.78
C LYS A 3 12.74 15.98 27.29
N GLN A 4 13.20 15.04 28.12
CA GLN A 4 13.20 13.61 27.85
C GLN A 4 11.80 12.97 27.83
N ALA A 5 10.82 13.50 28.57
CA ALA A 5 9.44 12.99 28.56
C ALA A 5 8.68 13.47 27.32
N PHE A 6 8.97 14.69 26.84
CA PHE A 6 8.43 15.20 25.59
C PHE A 6 9.02 14.46 24.37
N PHE A 7 10.32 14.17 24.43
CA PHE A 7 11.00 13.38 23.37
C PHE A 7 10.53 11.92 23.33
N ARG A 8 10.23 11.32 24.50
CA ARG A 8 9.57 10.00 24.57
C ARG A 8 8.15 10.06 24.01
N GLY A 9 7.45 11.17 24.17
CA GLY A 9 6.15 11.44 23.53
C GLY A 9 6.28 11.61 22.03
N LEU A 10 7.38 12.19 21.52
CA LEU A 10 7.57 12.47 20.09
C LEU A 10 8.12 11.25 19.32
N VAL A 11 9.00 10.46 19.94
CA VAL A 11 9.33 9.11 19.46
C VAL A 11 8.08 8.22 19.50
N ALA A 12 7.16 8.46 20.45
CA ALA A 12 5.83 7.84 20.47
C ALA A 12 4.91 8.43 19.38
N VAL A 13 5.07 9.68 18.91
CA VAL A 13 4.33 10.20 17.75
C VAL A 13 4.87 9.59 16.44
N SER A 14 6.17 9.39 16.29
CA SER A 14 6.72 8.55 15.21
C SER A 14 6.30 7.08 15.36
N ALA A 15 6.20 6.58 16.61
CA ALA A 15 5.65 5.27 16.95
C ALA A 15 4.11 5.27 17.02
N LEU A 16 3.44 6.40 17.29
CA LEU A 16 1.98 6.57 17.23
C LEU A 16 1.46 6.68 15.80
N LEU A 17 2.27 7.10 14.87
CA LEU A 17 2.03 6.82 13.43
C LEU A 17 2.15 5.32 13.12
N VAL A 18 2.76 4.52 14.02
CA VAL A 18 2.89 3.07 13.94
C VAL A 18 1.90 2.34 14.87
N LEU A 19 1.46 2.96 15.97
CA LEU A 19 0.59 2.33 16.98
C LEU A 19 -0.70 3.17 17.11
N GLY A 20 -1.76 2.67 16.50
CA GLY A 20 -3.05 3.30 16.37
C GLY A 20 -3.63 3.91 17.65
N GLY A 21 -4.08 5.14 17.54
CA GLY A 21 -5.07 5.72 18.44
C GLY A 21 -6.48 5.29 18.01
N CYS A 22 -7.25 4.76 18.93
CA CYS A 22 -8.66 4.40 18.72
C CYS A 22 -9.48 5.67 18.46
N SER A 23 -9.89 5.90 17.23
CA SER A 23 -11.04 6.75 16.93
C SER A 23 -12.22 5.84 16.59
N LYS A 24 -13.20 5.79 17.49
CA LYS A 24 -14.55 5.30 17.17
C LYS A 24 -15.18 6.36 16.28
N ASP A 25 -15.70 5.93 15.13
CA ASP A 25 -16.45 6.70 14.15
C ASP A 25 -15.67 7.31 12.96
N ALA A 26 -14.86 6.52 12.27
CA ALA A 26 -14.66 6.75 10.87
C ALA A 26 -15.85 6.17 10.09
N LYS A 27 -16.89 6.96 9.85
CA LYS A 27 -17.89 6.66 8.82
C LYS A 27 -17.16 6.49 7.49
N THR A 28 -17.13 5.27 7.00
CA THR A 28 -16.72 4.97 5.64
C THR A 28 -17.81 5.56 4.72
N GLU A 29 -17.69 6.83 4.37
CA GLU A 29 -18.49 7.40 3.30
C GLU A 29 -18.03 6.74 2.00
N THR A 30 -18.90 5.93 1.47
CA THR A 30 -18.85 5.45 0.10
C THR A 30 -18.88 6.68 -0.80
N ALA A 31 -17.75 7.00 -1.42
CA ALA A 31 -17.66 8.12 -2.37
C ALA A 31 -18.71 7.94 -3.46
N ALA A 32 -19.66 8.86 -3.52
CA ALA A 32 -20.71 8.90 -4.52
C ALA A 32 -20.10 9.14 -5.90
N THR A 33 -20.50 8.33 -6.82
CA THR A 33 -20.14 8.25 -8.23
C THR A 33 -20.50 9.56 -8.96
N ALA A 34 -19.53 10.44 -9.13
CA ALA A 34 -19.51 11.28 -10.32
C ALA A 34 -19.09 10.39 -11.48
N ALA A 35 -19.61 10.59 -12.69
CA ALA A 35 -19.16 9.88 -13.89
C ALA A 35 -17.66 10.20 -14.08
N ALA A 36 -16.81 9.40 -13.47
CA ALA A 36 -15.38 9.61 -13.44
C ALA A 36 -14.83 9.32 -14.84
N SER A 37 -14.09 10.27 -15.40
CA SER A 37 -13.18 10.01 -16.52
C SER A 37 -12.38 8.75 -16.23
N ASP A 38 -12.10 7.94 -17.27
CA ASP A 38 -11.27 6.74 -17.11
C ASP A 38 -9.99 7.12 -16.32
N PRO A 39 -9.70 6.48 -15.19
CA PRO A 39 -8.52 6.80 -14.39
C PRO A 39 -7.21 6.44 -15.11
N VAL A 40 -7.28 5.76 -16.26
CA VAL A 40 -6.14 5.33 -17.07
C VAL A 40 -6.00 6.21 -18.30
N LEU A 41 -4.83 6.79 -18.46
CA LEU A 41 -4.42 7.58 -19.62
C LEU A 41 -3.32 6.85 -20.38
N VAL A 42 -3.55 6.50 -21.63
CA VAL A 42 -2.51 5.99 -22.53
C VAL A 42 -1.68 7.16 -23.06
N LEU A 43 -0.38 7.15 -22.76
CA LEU A 43 0.58 8.15 -23.23
C LEU A 43 1.17 7.74 -24.58
N GLU A 44 1.48 6.46 -24.72
CA GLU A 44 2.05 5.86 -25.93
C GLU A 44 1.42 4.48 -26.15
N ALA A 45 0.86 4.23 -27.32
CA ALA A 45 0.19 2.97 -27.61
C ALA A 45 1.15 1.80 -27.89
N GLY A 46 2.45 2.08 -28.08
CA GLY A 46 3.47 1.07 -28.40
C GLY A 46 3.44 0.61 -29.86
N ALA A 47 4.34 -0.34 -30.16
CA ALA A 47 4.52 -0.90 -31.51
C ALA A 47 3.38 -1.86 -31.89
N GLU A 48 3.18 -2.02 -33.20
CA GLU A 48 2.31 -3.09 -33.73
C GLU A 48 3.00 -4.48 -33.61
N PRO A 49 2.26 -5.58 -33.46
CA PRO A 49 0.79 -5.61 -33.32
C PRO A 49 0.32 -5.20 -31.94
N ARG A 50 -0.76 -4.40 -31.88
CA ARG A 50 -1.41 -3.99 -30.64
C ARG A 50 -2.53 -4.96 -30.28
N THR A 51 -2.68 -5.24 -29.00
CA THR A 51 -3.73 -6.14 -28.47
C THR A 51 -4.39 -5.50 -27.25
N GLN A 52 -5.68 -5.78 -27.09
CA GLN A 52 -6.40 -5.38 -25.89
C GLN A 52 -5.99 -6.28 -24.73
N LEU A 53 -5.47 -5.69 -23.66
CA LEU A 53 -5.08 -6.40 -22.45
C LEU A 53 -6.30 -6.49 -21.52
N ARG A 54 -6.68 -7.71 -21.12
CA ARG A 54 -7.79 -7.97 -20.19
C ARG A 54 -7.46 -9.14 -19.29
N TYR A 55 -7.89 -9.06 -18.04
CA TYR A 55 -7.87 -10.20 -17.14
C TYR A 55 -8.82 -11.30 -17.64
N LYS A 56 -8.32 -12.52 -17.68
CA LYS A 56 -9.03 -13.72 -18.16
C LYS A 56 -9.29 -14.72 -17.03
N ILE A 57 -9.38 -14.23 -15.81
CA ILE A 57 -9.58 -15.05 -14.62
C ILE A 57 -10.86 -15.86 -14.74
N THR A 58 -10.76 -17.18 -14.51
CA THR A 58 -11.89 -18.10 -14.53
C THR A 58 -12.43 -18.34 -13.13
N ASP A 59 -13.68 -18.79 -13.03
CA ASP A 59 -14.28 -19.14 -11.74
C ASP A 59 -13.47 -20.24 -11.05
N GLY A 60 -13.34 -20.12 -9.73
CA GLY A 60 -12.57 -21.03 -8.90
C GLY A 60 -11.06 -20.74 -8.88
N THR A 61 -10.55 -19.74 -9.61
CA THR A 61 -9.12 -19.39 -9.56
C THR A 61 -8.70 -19.00 -8.15
N VAL A 62 -7.62 -19.61 -7.67
CA VAL A 62 -6.98 -19.28 -6.38
C VAL A 62 -5.50 -18.99 -6.65
N THR A 63 -5.01 -17.89 -6.12
CA THR A 63 -3.58 -17.55 -6.14
C THR A 63 -3.06 -17.46 -4.72
N LYS A 64 -1.93 -18.08 -4.45
CA LYS A 64 -1.15 -17.92 -3.23
C LYS A 64 0.05 -17.05 -3.53
N SER A 65 0.35 -16.09 -2.65
CA SER A 65 1.51 -15.23 -2.81
C SER A 65 2.16 -14.93 -1.46
N ASN A 66 3.47 -14.73 -1.48
CA ASN A 66 4.21 -14.12 -0.38
C ASN A 66 4.45 -12.66 -0.73
N MET A 67 4.26 -11.77 0.25
CA MET A 67 4.62 -10.36 0.13
C MET A 67 5.61 -10.02 1.25
N ASP A 68 6.83 -9.70 0.86
CA ASP A 68 7.85 -9.19 1.76
C ASP A 68 7.81 -7.66 1.71
N PHE A 69 7.74 -7.05 2.88
CA PHE A 69 7.74 -5.60 3.05
C PHE A 69 8.83 -5.19 4.04
N ARG A 70 9.66 -4.22 3.69
CA ARG A 70 10.69 -3.62 4.56
C ARG A 70 10.52 -2.11 4.55
N LEU A 71 10.75 -1.50 5.71
CA LEU A 71 10.67 -0.05 5.91
C LEU A 71 11.78 0.42 6.84
N ALA A 72 12.47 1.48 6.45
CA ALA A 72 13.34 2.25 7.33
C ALA A 72 12.86 3.71 7.33
N THR A 73 12.76 4.29 8.51
CA THR A 73 12.29 5.67 8.71
C THR A 73 13.35 6.47 9.47
N LEU A 74 13.79 7.58 8.91
CA LEU A 74 14.60 8.59 9.58
C LEU A 74 13.72 9.80 9.88
N ALA A 75 13.49 10.09 11.16
CA ALA A 75 12.79 11.29 11.60
C ALA A 75 13.80 12.29 12.18
N GLN A 76 13.73 13.53 11.74
CA GLN A 76 14.63 14.62 12.16
C GLN A 76 13.81 15.82 12.64
N THR A 77 14.26 16.36 13.77
CA THR A 77 13.78 17.65 14.31
C THR A 77 14.97 18.61 14.44
N ALA A 78 14.73 19.86 14.85
CA ALA A 78 15.81 20.83 15.06
C ALA A 78 16.88 20.36 16.06
N ASP A 79 16.46 19.55 17.07
CA ASP A 79 17.31 19.17 18.22
C ASP A 79 17.75 17.69 18.19
N ALA A 80 17.20 16.86 17.31
CA ALA A 80 17.46 15.41 17.32
C ALA A 80 17.16 14.71 15.99
N ALA A 81 17.79 13.56 15.81
CA ALA A 81 17.48 12.62 14.73
C ALA A 81 17.25 11.22 15.32
N ALA A 82 16.25 10.51 14.82
CA ALA A 82 15.95 9.13 15.20
C ALA A 82 15.81 8.27 13.94
N LEU A 83 16.61 7.22 13.87
CA LEU A 83 16.48 6.18 12.85
C LEU A 83 15.69 5.02 13.44
N SER A 84 14.59 4.68 12.82
CA SER A 84 13.80 3.49 13.11
C SER A 84 13.85 2.56 11.90
N VAL A 85 14.39 1.37 12.11
CA VAL A 85 14.33 0.29 11.12
C VAL A 85 13.26 -0.70 11.59
N VAL A 86 12.12 -0.68 10.95
CA VAL A 86 11.07 -1.66 11.22
C VAL A 86 11.54 -2.99 10.62
N PRO A 87 11.64 -4.07 11.41
CA PRO A 87 11.91 -5.38 10.85
C PRO A 87 10.94 -5.69 9.74
N GLY A 88 11.44 -6.26 8.65
CA GLY A 88 10.58 -6.62 7.53
C GLY A 88 9.46 -7.55 7.98
N VAL A 89 8.36 -7.51 7.25
CA VAL A 89 7.21 -8.40 7.48
C VAL A 89 6.98 -9.21 6.21
N ARG A 90 6.86 -10.54 6.36
CA ARG A 90 6.39 -11.45 5.31
C ARG A 90 4.94 -11.77 5.54
N LEU A 91 4.13 -11.58 4.51
CA LEU A 91 2.71 -11.89 4.49
C LEU A 91 2.47 -13.09 3.57
N HIS A 92 1.85 -14.14 4.09
CA HIS A 92 1.34 -15.27 3.32
C HIS A 92 -0.11 -14.99 2.94
N ILE A 93 -0.37 -14.75 1.65
CA ILE A 93 -1.65 -14.23 1.18
C ILE A 93 -2.31 -15.26 0.28
N VAL A 94 -3.61 -15.45 0.46
CA VAL A 94 -4.47 -16.22 -0.43
C VAL A 94 -5.51 -15.31 -1.04
N SER A 95 -5.56 -15.25 -2.36
CA SER A 95 -6.57 -14.56 -3.16
C SER A 95 -7.42 -15.59 -3.88
N GLY A 96 -8.74 -15.54 -3.71
CA GLY A 96 -9.69 -16.49 -4.28
C GLY A 96 -10.46 -17.30 -3.24
N PRO A 97 -11.33 -18.25 -3.68
CA PRO A 97 -11.65 -18.54 -5.09
C PRO A 97 -12.36 -17.36 -5.76
N SER A 98 -12.08 -17.18 -7.05
CA SER A 98 -12.75 -16.19 -7.88
C SER A 98 -14.15 -16.64 -8.31
N MET A 99 -15.05 -15.69 -8.53
CA MET A 99 -16.37 -15.90 -9.08
C MET A 99 -16.75 -14.73 -9.99
N ARG A 100 -17.25 -15.02 -11.18
CA ARG A 100 -17.82 -13.98 -12.06
C ARG A 100 -19.20 -13.58 -11.57
N THR A 101 -19.41 -12.27 -11.46
CA THR A 101 -20.67 -11.65 -11.09
C THR A 101 -21.10 -10.65 -12.17
N LYS A 102 -22.27 -10.03 -12.02
CA LYS A 102 -22.72 -8.93 -12.90
C LYS A 102 -21.83 -7.68 -12.77
N GLU A 103 -21.18 -7.51 -11.62
CA GLU A 103 -20.33 -6.35 -11.28
C GLU A 103 -18.87 -6.56 -11.69
N GLY A 104 -18.47 -7.81 -11.97
CA GLY A 104 -17.10 -8.14 -12.34
C GLY A 104 -16.62 -9.47 -11.75
N ILE A 105 -15.34 -9.58 -11.50
CA ILE A 105 -14.68 -10.73 -10.91
C ILE A 105 -14.56 -10.48 -9.40
N GLN A 106 -15.31 -11.25 -8.62
CA GLN A 106 -15.28 -11.21 -7.16
C GLN A 106 -14.34 -12.28 -6.62
N PHE A 107 -13.59 -11.98 -5.59
CA PHE A 107 -12.74 -12.92 -4.84
C PHE A 107 -12.43 -12.40 -3.44
N GLU A 108 -12.05 -13.30 -2.55
CA GLU A 108 -11.53 -12.94 -1.24
C GLU A 108 -10.02 -12.77 -1.29
N VAL A 109 -9.52 -11.88 -0.43
CA VAL A 109 -8.10 -11.71 -0.14
C VAL A 109 -7.91 -11.88 1.34
N ASN A 110 -7.05 -12.80 1.76
CA ASN A 110 -6.81 -13.08 3.18
C ASN A 110 -5.32 -13.26 3.46
N ILE A 111 -4.80 -12.54 4.44
CA ILE A 111 -3.49 -12.82 5.02
C ILE A 111 -3.65 -14.05 5.89
N LYS A 112 -3.08 -15.18 5.49
CA LYS A 112 -3.14 -16.43 6.26
C LYS A 112 -2.21 -16.42 7.45
N LYS A 113 -1.05 -15.77 7.29
CA LYS A 113 -0.02 -15.62 8.30
C LYS A 113 0.82 -14.40 8.00
N ALA A 114 1.23 -13.68 9.03
CA ALA A 114 2.21 -12.62 8.97
C ALA A 114 3.41 -12.96 9.86
N GLU A 115 4.61 -12.82 9.34
CA GLU A 115 5.84 -13.18 10.02
C GLU A 115 6.79 -12.00 10.05
N ALA A 116 7.33 -11.68 11.23
CA ALA A 116 8.41 -10.71 11.34
C ALA A 116 9.70 -11.31 10.76
N MET A 117 10.35 -10.60 9.87
CA MET A 117 11.67 -10.95 9.33
C MET A 117 12.75 -10.50 10.32
N VAL A 118 12.90 -11.24 11.41
CA VAL A 118 13.79 -10.88 12.52
C VAL A 118 15.25 -10.98 12.07
N PRO A 119 16.05 -9.90 12.18
CA PRO A 119 17.48 -9.96 11.89
C PRO A 119 18.23 -10.91 12.85
N GLN A 120 19.32 -11.49 12.37
CA GLN A 120 20.19 -12.32 13.23
C GLN A 120 20.85 -11.50 14.34
N GLY A 121 20.95 -12.07 15.55
CA GLY A 121 21.66 -11.45 16.68
C GLY A 121 20.81 -10.47 17.50
N ILE A 122 19.51 -10.35 17.21
CA ILE A 122 18.58 -9.60 18.08
C ILE A 122 18.27 -10.42 19.32
N ASP A 123 18.07 -9.70 20.44
CA ASP A 123 17.61 -10.27 21.70
C ASP A 123 16.27 -11.02 21.51
N GLU A 124 16.11 -12.17 22.17
CA GLU A 124 14.95 -13.05 21.97
C GLU A 124 13.65 -12.42 22.48
N GLU A 125 13.68 -11.58 23.53
CA GLU A 125 12.51 -10.86 24.01
C GLU A 125 12.02 -9.89 22.93
N VAL A 126 12.94 -9.10 22.35
CA VAL A 126 12.65 -8.19 21.24
C VAL A 126 12.14 -8.97 20.01
N ALA A 127 12.76 -10.10 19.70
CA ALA A 127 12.33 -10.95 18.60
C ALA A 127 10.89 -11.46 18.79
N ASN A 128 10.50 -11.84 20.01
CA ASN A 128 9.16 -12.28 20.33
C ASN A 128 8.13 -11.15 20.20
N ASP A 129 8.44 -9.95 20.67
CA ASP A 129 7.60 -8.77 20.54
C ASP A 129 7.33 -8.44 19.06
N LEU A 130 8.36 -8.55 18.21
CA LEU A 130 8.22 -8.34 16.76
C LEU A 130 7.32 -9.40 16.11
N ARG A 131 7.48 -10.67 16.48
CA ARG A 131 6.63 -11.76 15.99
C ARG A 131 5.18 -11.56 16.42
N GLN A 132 4.95 -11.17 17.67
CA GLN A 132 3.63 -10.88 18.19
C GLN A 132 3.00 -9.68 17.43
N SER A 133 3.74 -8.61 17.23
CA SER A 133 3.28 -7.43 16.49
C SER A 133 2.92 -7.77 15.03
N ALA A 134 3.70 -8.62 14.36
CA ALA A 134 3.38 -9.07 13.01
C ALA A 134 2.10 -9.91 12.98
N SER A 135 1.89 -10.79 13.96
CA SER A 135 0.73 -11.71 14.01
C SER A 135 -0.63 -11.00 14.12
N ILE A 136 -0.65 -9.72 14.49
CA ILE A 136 -1.88 -8.90 14.50
C ILE A 136 -2.50 -8.81 13.10
N LEU A 137 -1.67 -8.94 12.04
CA LEU A 137 -2.13 -8.94 10.65
C LEU A 137 -2.73 -10.28 10.20
N ASP A 138 -2.64 -11.34 11.00
CA ASP A 138 -3.21 -12.65 10.67
C ASP A 138 -4.71 -12.54 10.44
N ARG A 139 -5.21 -13.17 9.39
CA ARG A 139 -6.62 -13.19 8.97
C ARG A 139 -7.21 -11.85 8.55
N VAL A 140 -6.41 -10.78 8.52
CA VAL A 140 -6.82 -9.51 7.90
C VAL A 140 -7.10 -9.76 6.43
N GLY A 141 -8.21 -9.23 5.94
CA GLY A 141 -8.60 -9.45 4.56
C GLY A 141 -9.94 -8.81 4.20
N GLY A 142 -10.51 -9.27 3.10
CA GLY A 142 -11.78 -8.77 2.62
C GLY A 142 -12.16 -9.34 1.27
N THR A 143 -13.35 -8.96 0.80
CA THR A 143 -13.86 -9.28 -0.53
C THR A 143 -13.55 -8.12 -1.47
N VAL A 144 -13.06 -8.42 -2.66
CA VAL A 144 -12.73 -7.45 -3.70
C VAL A 144 -13.50 -7.82 -4.97
N VAL A 145 -14.05 -6.82 -5.66
CA VAL A 145 -14.63 -6.95 -6.99
C VAL A 145 -13.84 -6.09 -7.95
N ILE A 146 -13.36 -6.66 -9.04
CA ILE A 146 -12.66 -5.95 -10.11
C ILE A 146 -13.37 -6.15 -11.44
N ASN A 147 -13.24 -5.19 -12.36
CA ASN A 147 -13.62 -5.43 -13.74
C ASN A 147 -12.50 -6.18 -14.52
N ASP A 148 -12.70 -6.44 -15.80
CA ASP A 148 -11.73 -7.14 -16.68
C ASP A 148 -10.44 -6.34 -16.96
N ARG A 149 -10.39 -5.05 -16.56
CA ARG A 149 -9.21 -4.20 -16.63
C ARG A 149 -8.45 -4.11 -15.30
N GLY A 150 -8.94 -4.77 -14.24
CA GLY A 150 -8.36 -4.70 -12.89
C GLY A 150 -8.81 -3.49 -12.07
N LEU A 151 -9.71 -2.65 -12.59
CA LEU A 151 -10.31 -1.55 -11.82
C LEU A 151 -11.17 -2.11 -10.69
N ILE A 152 -10.89 -1.67 -9.47
CA ILE A 152 -11.67 -2.04 -8.29
C ILE A 152 -13.06 -1.39 -8.38
N GLN A 153 -14.09 -2.21 -8.35
CA GLN A 153 -15.49 -1.80 -8.32
C GLN A 153 -16.01 -1.66 -6.89
N SER A 154 -15.59 -2.58 -6.03
CA SER A 154 -15.93 -2.53 -4.61
C SER A 154 -14.92 -3.30 -3.77
N THR A 155 -14.81 -2.92 -2.49
CA THR A 155 -14.04 -3.62 -1.48
C THR A 155 -14.84 -3.66 -0.18
N LYS A 156 -14.89 -4.83 0.45
CA LYS A 156 -15.52 -5.01 1.77
C LYS A 156 -14.51 -5.70 2.69
N LEU A 157 -14.05 -4.98 3.70
CA LEU A 157 -13.14 -5.50 4.72
C LEU A 157 -13.86 -6.51 5.62
N ASN A 158 -13.14 -7.54 6.07
CA ASN A 158 -13.63 -8.49 7.07
C ASN A 158 -13.54 -7.89 8.48
N GLU A 159 -14.11 -8.59 9.49
CA GLU A 159 -14.11 -8.10 10.88
C GLU A 159 -12.69 -7.96 11.45
N GLN A 160 -11.77 -8.83 11.07
CA GLN A 160 -10.38 -8.75 11.53
C GLN A 160 -9.69 -7.45 11.06
N ALA A 161 -10.01 -6.97 9.87
CA ALA A 161 -9.49 -5.70 9.35
C ALA A 161 -10.07 -4.46 10.06
N LYS A 162 -11.04 -4.63 10.95
CA LYS A 162 -11.63 -3.57 11.78
C LYS A 162 -11.05 -3.55 13.20
N ASN A 163 -10.11 -4.45 13.52
CA ASN A 163 -9.46 -4.48 14.82
C ASN A 163 -8.75 -3.13 15.08
N PRO A 164 -9.07 -2.43 16.20
CA PRO A 164 -8.47 -1.15 16.54
C PRO A 164 -6.96 -1.22 16.82
N ASP A 165 -6.46 -2.40 17.17
CA ASP A 165 -5.02 -2.61 17.44
C ASP A 165 -4.19 -2.77 16.16
N LEU A 166 -4.83 -2.80 14.97
CA LEU A 166 -4.09 -2.89 13.71
C LEU A 166 -3.24 -1.65 13.48
N PRO A 167 -1.98 -1.82 13.07
CA PRO A 167 -1.14 -0.71 12.65
C PRO A 167 -1.66 -0.15 11.31
N VAL A 168 -2.61 0.80 11.37
CA VAL A 168 -3.37 1.30 10.23
C VAL A 168 -2.44 1.78 9.11
N ARG A 169 -1.30 2.43 9.44
CA ARG A 169 -0.32 2.86 8.43
C ARG A 169 0.23 1.66 7.65
N LEU A 170 0.71 0.63 8.35
CA LEU A 170 1.23 -0.58 7.71
C LEU A 170 0.15 -1.25 6.86
N LEU A 171 -1.09 -1.34 7.38
CA LEU A 171 -2.21 -1.88 6.63
C LEU A 171 -2.47 -1.08 5.34
N MET A 172 -2.49 0.26 5.42
CA MET A 172 -2.69 1.12 4.24
C MET A 172 -1.55 1.00 3.23
N MET A 173 -0.31 0.89 3.69
CA MET A 173 0.85 0.64 2.81
C MET A 173 0.73 -0.71 2.10
N ILE A 174 0.34 -1.78 2.82
CA ILE A 174 0.08 -3.11 2.26
C ILE A 174 -1.03 -3.05 1.21
N VAL A 175 -2.17 -2.42 1.54
CA VAL A 175 -3.31 -2.27 0.62
C VAL A 175 -2.90 -1.50 -0.63
N ASN A 176 -2.19 -0.37 -0.48
CA ASN A 176 -1.74 0.43 -1.61
C ASN A 176 -0.73 -0.33 -2.49
N ALA A 177 0.26 -0.98 -1.90
CA ALA A 177 1.22 -1.80 -2.63
C ALA A 177 0.50 -2.89 -3.44
N ARG A 178 -0.49 -3.56 -2.85
CA ARG A 178 -1.27 -4.59 -3.53
C ARG A 178 -2.11 -4.05 -4.67
N THR A 179 -2.72 -2.87 -4.51
CA THR A 179 -3.53 -2.26 -5.58
C THR A 179 -2.70 -1.69 -6.74
N THR A 180 -1.41 -1.49 -6.53
CA THR A 180 -0.48 -0.97 -7.55
C THR A 180 0.34 -2.10 -8.20
N LEU A 181 0.86 -3.03 -7.38
CA LEU A 181 1.81 -4.05 -7.82
C LEU A 181 1.13 -5.40 -8.10
N ALA A 182 0.22 -5.85 -7.22
CA ALA A 182 -0.42 -7.16 -7.38
C ALA A 182 -1.47 -7.17 -8.50
N ARG A 183 -2.08 -6.02 -8.78
CA ARG A 183 -3.16 -5.87 -9.77
C ARG A 183 -2.98 -4.56 -10.53
N VAL A 184 -2.43 -4.69 -11.71
CA VAL A 184 -2.24 -3.56 -12.62
C VAL A 184 -3.58 -3.16 -13.25
N VAL A 185 -3.86 -1.87 -13.28
CA VAL A 185 -4.99 -1.35 -14.06
C VAL A 185 -4.59 -1.23 -15.52
N LEU A 186 -5.29 -1.99 -16.37
CA LEU A 186 -5.00 -2.11 -17.80
C LEU A 186 -5.71 -1.03 -18.62
N PRO A 187 -5.10 -0.55 -19.73
CA PRO A 187 -5.72 0.44 -20.61
C PRO A 187 -7.00 -0.09 -21.31
N ALA A 188 -7.89 0.83 -21.66
CA ALA A 188 -9.09 0.48 -22.43
C ALA A 188 -8.74 0.14 -23.87
N GLU A 189 -7.78 0.87 -24.44
CA GLU A 189 -7.33 0.78 -25.82
C GLU A 189 -6.36 -0.39 -26.04
N PRO A 190 -6.27 -0.90 -27.28
CA PRO A 190 -5.21 -1.86 -27.65
C PRO A 190 -3.81 -1.24 -27.53
N VAL A 191 -2.88 -1.99 -26.96
CA VAL A 191 -1.50 -1.57 -26.75
C VAL A 191 -0.51 -2.64 -27.21
N GLY A 192 0.70 -2.21 -27.60
CA GLY A 192 1.79 -3.07 -28.04
C GLY A 192 3.07 -2.86 -27.22
N LEU A 193 4.14 -3.54 -27.59
CA LEU A 193 5.42 -3.42 -26.90
C LEU A 193 5.90 -1.96 -26.90
N GLY A 194 6.43 -1.52 -25.77
CA GLY A 194 6.82 -0.13 -25.55
C GLY A 194 5.65 0.80 -25.19
N ALA A 195 4.40 0.29 -25.10
CA ALA A 195 3.29 1.10 -24.66
C ALA A 195 3.50 1.66 -23.24
N ARG A 196 3.02 2.89 -23.04
CA ARG A 196 3.10 3.58 -21.74
C ARG A 196 1.73 4.11 -21.37
N TRP A 197 1.32 3.88 -20.12
CA TRP A 197 0.07 4.42 -19.58
C TRP A 197 0.21 4.77 -18.11
N GLU A 198 -0.66 5.64 -17.64
CA GLU A 198 -0.76 6.06 -16.26
C GLU A 198 -2.14 5.70 -15.67
N SER A 199 -2.13 5.32 -14.40
CA SER A 199 -3.33 5.25 -13.57
C SER A 199 -3.21 6.28 -12.46
N ARG A 200 -4.23 7.15 -12.33
CA ARG A 200 -4.25 8.23 -11.34
C ARG A 200 -5.31 7.97 -10.29
N LYS A 201 -4.96 8.17 -9.03
CA LYS A 201 -5.88 7.98 -7.90
C LYS A 201 -5.59 8.97 -6.78
N GLU A 202 -6.61 9.30 -6.00
CA GLU A 202 -6.49 10.01 -4.74
C GLU A 202 -6.59 8.97 -3.61
N LEU A 203 -5.63 9.01 -2.69
CA LEU A 203 -5.62 8.19 -1.48
C LEU A 203 -5.99 9.09 -0.30
N LEU A 204 -6.79 8.56 0.61
CA LEU A 204 -7.08 9.19 1.90
C LEU A 204 -6.42 8.36 2.98
N ILE A 205 -5.32 8.87 3.56
CA ILE A 205 -4.55 8.21 4.60
C ILE A 205 -4.54 9.09 5.84
N TYR A 206 -5.16 8.65 6.94
CA TYR A 206 -5.33 9.44 8.17
C TYR A 206 -5.96 10.84 7.97
N GLY A 207 -6.86 10.97 7.01
CA GLY A 207 -7.45 12.25 6.66
C GLY A 207 -6.61 13.08 5.67
N PHE A 208 -5.36 12.72 5.42
CA PHE A 208 -4.52 13.36 4.40
C PHE A 208 -4.88 12.87 3.01
N LYS A 209 -5.06 13.81 2.09
CA LYS A 209 -5.27 13.55 0.67
C LYS A 209 -3.93 13.48 -0.04
N ILE A 210 -3.66 12.35 -0.67
CA ILE A 210 -2.43 12.06 -1.39
C ILE A 210 -2.78 11.74 -2.84
N GLN A 211 -2.23 12.47 -3.78
CA GLN A 211 -2.36 12.16 -5.19
C GLN A 211 -1.30 11.13 -5.58
N GLN A 212 -1.71 10.04 -6.21
CA GLN A 212 -0.80 9.01 -6.70
C GLN A 212 -0.96 8.83 -8.21
N VAL A 213 0.18 8.69 -8.89
CA VAL A 213 0.27 8.30 -10.30
C VAL A 213 1.11 7.04 -10.40
N ASP A 214 0.51 5.97 -10.92
CA ASP A 214 1.18 4.73 -11.26
C ASP A 214 1.43 4.73 -12.78
N SER A 215 2.69 4.79 -13.21
CA SER A 215 3.09 4.79 -14.62
C SER A 215 3.65 3.42 -14.99
N TYR A 216 3.12 2.82 -16.05
CA TYR A 216 3.51 1.50 -16.52
C TYR A 216 4.09 1.56 -17.93
N THR A 217 5.11 0.73 -18.20
CA THR A 217 5.67 0.50 -19.53
C THR A 217 5.64 -0.98 -19.86
N LEU A 218 5.02 -1.37 -20.97
CA LEU A 218 4.97 -2.76 -21.44
C LEU A 218 6.29 -3.15 -22.08
N VAL A 219 7.08 -3.96 -21.35
CA VAL A 219 8.44 -4.36 -21.76
C VAL A 219 8.44 -5.65 -22.58
N ALA A 220 7.59 -6.63 -22.18
CA ALA A 220 7.49 -7.90 -22.87
C ALA A 220 6.07 -8.46 -22.76
N LYS A 221 5.69 -9.33 -23.75
CA LYS A 221 4.43 -10.06 -23.75
C LYS A 221 4.64 -11.43 -24.39
N VAL A 222 4.33 -12.49 -23.65
CA VAL A 222 4.38 -13.88 -24.13
C VAL A 222 3.07 -14.57 -23.76
N GLY A 223 2.21 -14.78 -24.75
CA GLY A 223 0.85 -15.29 -24.48
C GLY A 223 0.06 -14.35 -23.57
N ASP A 224 -0.36 -14.85 -22.42
CA ASP A 224 -1.09 -14.11 -21.41
C ASP A 224 -0.21 -13.56 -20.27
N GLU A 225 1.09 -13.76 -20.35
CA GLU A 225 2.06 -13.17 -19.44
C GLU A 225 2.63 -11.88 -20.02
N ILE A 226 2.64 -10.82 -19.22
CA ILE A 226 3.20 -9.52 -19.57
C ILE A 226 4.21 -9.08 -18.50
N LYS A 227 5.33 -8.46 -18.95
CA LYS A 227 6.31 -7.82 -18.10
C LYS A 227 6.17 -6.32 -18.23
N LEU A 228 6.08 -5.64 -17.09
CA LEU A 228 5.95 -4.20 -16.99
C LEU A 228 7.08 -3.62 -16.15
N ASN A 229 7.60 -2.46 -16.55
CA ASN A 229 8.25 -1.56 -15.61
C ASN A 229 7.18 -0.67 -14.99
N VAL A 230 7.28 -0.39 -13.70
CA VAL A 230 6.39 0.50 -12.97
C VAL A 230 7.18 1.62 -12.29
N THR A 231 6.61 2.82 -12.33
CA THR A 231 7.05 3.95 -11.50
C THR A 231 5.82 4.48 -10.76
N VAL A 232 5.96 4.72 -9.47
CA VAL A 232 4.91 5.26 -8.61
C VAL A 232 5.38 6.61 -8.08
N THR A 233 4.57 7.64 -8.26
CA THR A 233 4.80 8.94 -7.67
C THR A 233 3.63 9.32 -6.76
N GLN A 234 3.92 9.84 -5.57
CA GLN A 234 2.92 10.36 -4.66
C GLN A 234 3.28 11.80 -4.27
N ASN A 235 2.25 12.63 -4.17
CA ASN A 235 2.38 14.00 -3.70
C ASN A 235 1.18 14.37 -2.82
N ALA A 236 1.43 15.03 -1.68
CA ALA A 236 0.39 15.69 -0.93
C ALA A 236 0.60 17.21 -1.01
N LEU A 237 -0.48 17.93 -1.30
CA LEU A 237 -0.50 19.38 -1.18
C LEU A 237 -0.50 19.78 0.31
N PRO A 238 -0.06 21.00 0.65
CA PRO A 238 -0.14 21.50 2.03
C PRO A 238 -1.55 21.36 2.58
N GLN A 239 -1.68 20.73 3.74
CA GLN A 239 -2.95 20.46 4.39
C GLN A 239 -2.75 20.20 5.88
N THR A 240 -3.82 20.39 6.66
CA THR A 240 -3.81 20.12 8.11
C THR A 240 -4.92 19.14 8.45
N VAL A 241 -4.61 18.20 9.32
CA VAL A 241 -5.57 17.25 9.88
C VAL A 241 -5.52 17.34 11.40
N ASP A 242 -6.69 17.51 12.01
CA ASP A 242 -6.84 17.56 13.46
C ASP A 242 -7.21 16.18 13.99
N PHE A 243 -6.57 15.80 15.09
CA PHE A 243 -6.85 14.58 15.88
C PHE A 243 -7.36 15.04 17.26
N PRO A 244 -8.66 15.39 17.35
CA PRO A 244 -9.23 16.05 18.55
C PRO A 244 -9.16 15.17 19.79
N ASP A 245 -9.29 13.84 19.66
CA ASP A 245 -9.22 12.89 20.76
C ASP A 245 -7.83 12.85 21.42
N ASP A 246 -6.77 13.14 20.64
CA ASP A 246 -5.38 13.18 21.09
C ASP A 246 -4.94 14.63 21.42
N GLY A 247 -5.74 15.63 21.10
CA GLY A 247 -5.39 17.05 21.24
C GLY A 247 -4.22 17.46 20.33
N VAL A 248 -4.06 16.78 19.19
CA VAL A 248 -2.95 16.96 18.23
C VAL A 248 -3.48 17.43 16.89
N SER A 249 -2.75 18.35 16.26
CA SER A 249 -2.95 18.75 14.87
C SER A 249 -1.65 18.50 14.10
N ILE A 250 -1.78 17.92 12.90
CA ILE A 250 -0.64 17.65 12.02
C ILE A 250 -0.84 18.42 10.71
N SER A 251 0.10 19.34 10.43
CA SER A 251 0.17 20.05 9.16
C SER A 251 1.26 19.44 8.28
N VAL A 252 0.88 19.00 7.09
CA VAL A 252 1.81 18.57 6.04
C VAL A 252 2.19 19.82 5.24
N GLU A 253 3.47 20.20 5.26
CA GLU A 253 4.02 21.27 4.41
C GLU A 253 4.28 20.75 2.99
N SER A 254 4.86 19.55 2.90
CA SER A 254 5.05 18.79 1.66
C SER A 254 5.20 17.30 1.97
N MET A 255 4.72 16.47 1.05
CA MET A 255 4.96 15.03 1.04
C MET A 255 5.23 14.61 -0.39
N THR A 256 6.32 13.89 -0.61
CA THR A 256 6.66 13.30 -1.91
C THR A 256 7.14 11.87 -1.72
N ALA A 257 6.69 10.96 -2.57
CA ALA A 257 7.25 9.61 -2.62
C ALA A 257 7.48 9.20 -4.07
N ASN A 258 8.57 8.47 -4.28
CA ASN A 258 8.91 7.89 -5.57
C ASN A 258 9.33 6.44 -5.37
N ALA A 259 8.77 5.56 -6.20
CA ALA A 259 9.18 4.16 -6.25
C ALA A 259 9.29 3.70 -7.69
N SER A 260 10.11 2.68 -7.92
CA SER A 260 10.23 2.02 -9.21
C SER A 260 10.37 0.52 -9.03
N GLY A 261 9.99 -0.24 -10.06
CA GLY A 261 10.04 -1.68 -9.98
C GLY A 261 9.66 -2.37 -11.27
N GLU A 262 9.53 -3.68 -11.17
CA GLU A 262 9.09 -4.58 -12.24
C GLU A 262 7.90 -5.41 -11.77
N ILE A 263 7.01 -5.72 -12.71
CA ILE A 263 5.84 -6.57 -12.50
C ILE A 263 5.81 -7.63 -13.61
N ILE A 264 5.62 -8.88 -13.22
CA ILE A 264 5.28 -9.99 -14.13
C ILE A 264 3.83 -10.35 -13.84
N LEU A 265 2.94 -10.00 -14.75
CA LEU A 265 1.51 -10.21 -14.61
C LEU A 265 1.06 -11.33 -15.56
N ASN A 266 0.47 -12.38 -15.00
CA ASN A 266 -0.29 -13.36 -15.77
C ASN A 266 -1.78 -12.94 -15.77
N LEU A 267 -2.34 -12.70 -16.93
CA LEU A 267 -3.74 -12.24 -17.09
C LEU A 267 -4.78 -13.27 -16.61
N ASN A 268 -4.37 -14.50 -16.34
CA ASN A 268 -5.23 -15.56 -15.78
C ASN A 268 -5.11 -15.70 -14.25
N ALA A 269 -4.20 -14.94 -13.60
CA ALA A 269 -3.96 -15.02 -12.16
C ALA A 269 -4.59 -13.82 -11.42
N LEU A 270 -4.88 -13.99 -10.13
CA LEU A 270 -5.41 -12.94 -9.25
C LEU A 270 -4.33 -11.99 -8.72
N GLU A 271 -3.07 -12.41 -8.76
CA GLU A 271 -1.92 -11.69 -8.25
C GLU A 271 -0.76 -11.76 -9.26
N SER A 272 0.10 -10.75 -9.28
CA SER A 272 1.35 -10.73 -10.06
C SER A 272 2.56 -11.06 -9.19
N ASP A 273 3.67 -11.41 -9.84
CA ASP A 273 5.00 -11.29 -9.23
C ASP A 273 5.48 -9.85 -9.42
N ALA A 274 6.04 -9.25 -8.38
CA ALA A 274 6.51 -7.87 -8.44
C ALA A 274 7.65 -7.62 -7.47
N ALA A 275 8.51 -6.68 -7.83
CA ALA A 275 9.49 -6.12 -6.93
C ALA A 275 9.58 -4.61 -7.17
N ALA A 276 9.51 -3.83 -6.10
CA ALA A 276 9.64 -2.37 -6.15
C ALA A 276 10.38 -1.86 -4.92
N ALA A 277 11.12 -0.77 -5.10
CA ALA A 277 11.75 -0.04 -4.02
C ALA A 277 11.53 1.46 -4.22
N GLY A 278 11.54 2.20 -3.14
CA GLY A 278 11.31 3.65 -3.20
C GLY A 278 11.66 4.37 -1.92
N GLU A 279 11.52 5.69 -2.00
CA GLU A 279 11.75 6.62 -0.91
C GLU A 279 10.62 7.63 -0.82
N SER A 280 10.33 8.09 0.40
CA SER A 280 9.47 9.25 0.64
C SER A 280 10.18 10.30 1.49
N THR A 281 9.76 11.55 1.32
CA THR A 281 10.19 12.67 2.15
C THR A 281 8.96 13.49 2.52
N ASP A 282 8.75 13.65 3.83
CA ASP A 282 7.62 14.36 4.37
C ASP A 282 8.12 15.49 5.28
N LYS A 283 7.59 16.69 5.10
CA LYS A 283 7.81 17.82 5.99
C LYS A 283 6.53 18.12 6.74
N LEU A 284 6.58 17.92 8.04
CA LEU A 284 5.42 18.00 8.91
C LEU A 284 5.64 19.05 10.00
N THR A 285 4.52 19.64 10.46
CA THR A 285 4.46 20.38 11.71
C THR A 285 3.44 19.71 12.62
N VAL A 286 3.86 19.23 13.78
CA VAL A 286 2.99 18.64 14.79
C VAL A 286 2.74 19.65 15.88
N THR A 287 1.46 19.95 16.17
CA THR A 287 1.03 20.88 17.20
C THR A 287 0.24 20.14 18.27
N ALA A 288 0.63 20.28 19.54
CA ALA A 288 -0.05 19.70 20.69
C ALA A 288 -0.19 20.80 21.79
N GLY A 289 -1.40 21.28 22.02
CA GLY A 289 -1.66 22.44 22.86
C GLY A 289 -0.91 23.68 22.32
N ASP A 290 -0.13 24.32 23.18
CA ASP A 290 0.66 25.54 22.83
C ASP A 290 2.03 25.25 22.21
N LYS A 291 2.34 23.96 21.92
CA LYS A 291 3.64 23.55 21.40
C LYS A 291 3.52 23.10 19.97
N SER A 292 4.48 23.52 19.16
CA SER A 292 4.58 23.15 17.76
C SER A 292 6.02 22.73 17.45
N GLU A 293 6.18 21.66 16.69
CA GLU A 293 7.48 21.11 16.29
C GLU A 293 7.48 20.70 14.83
N LYS A 294 8.54 21.08 14.12
CA LYS A 294 8.77 20.65 12.74
C LYS A 294 9.53 19.35 12.71
N ILE A 295 9.07 18.44 11.86
CA ILE A 295 9.65 17.11 11.70
C ILE A 295 9.85 16.85 10.21
N ASP A 296 11.08 16.53 9.82
CA ASP A 296 11.40 16.00 8.49
C ASP A 296 11.49 14.48 8.61
N ILE A 297 10.71 13.77 7.81
CA ILE A 297 10.70 12.30 7.77
C ILE A 297 11.18 11.86 6.40
N THR A 298 12.19 10.99 6.39
CA THR A 298 12.62 10.28 5.19
C THR A 298 12.38 8.78 5.41
N GLU A 299 11.72 8.14 4.46
CA GLU A 299 11.49 6.70 4.50
C GLU A 299 12.06 6.05 3.25
N SER A 300 12.64 4.86 3.44
CA SER A 300 12.96 3.96 2.34
C SER A 300 12.21 2.65 2.53
N PHE A 301 11.68 2.10 1.45
CA PHE A 301 10.93 0.87 1.49
C PHE A 301 11.27 -0.06 0.33
N GLU A 302 11.13 -1.35 0.59
CA GLU A 302 11.23 -2.42 -0.40
C GLU A 302 10.01 -3.32 -0.29
N ILE A 303 9.46 -3.69 -1.44
CA ILE A 303 8.32 -4.59 -1.56
C ILE A 303 8.65 -5.67 -2.56
N ARG A 304 8.44 -6.92 -2.19
CA ARG A 304 8.54 -8.06 -3.09
C ARG A 304 7.31 -8.92 -2.97
N MET A 305 6.72 -9.25 -4.10
CA MET A 305 5.59 -10.18 -4.20
C MET A 305 5.99 -11.35 -5.07
N THR A 306 5.69 -12.56 -4.63
CA THR A 306 6.03 -13.78 -5.35
C THR A 306 4.88 -14.77 -5.23
N ASN A 307 4.37 -15.22 -6.37
CA ASN A 307 3.38 -16.28 -6.42
C ASN A 307 4.01 -17.61 -5.99
N THR A 308 3.26 -18.44 -5.28
CA THR A 308 3.72 -19.73 -4.78
C THR A 308 2.63 -20.78 -4.90
N THR A 309 3.03 -22.04 -4.99
CA THR A 309 2.10 -23.19 -4.98
C THR A 309 1.79 -23.64 -3.55
N ALA A 310 2.71 -23.40 -2.61
CA ALA A 310 2.57 -23.74 -1.20
C ALA A 310 3.21 -22.65 -0.34
N PHE A 311 2.76 -22.49 0.90
CA PHE A 311 3.48 -21.74 1.93
C PHE A 311 4.43 -22.70 2.66
N GLU A 312 5.67 -22.26 2.86
CA GLU A 312 6.66 -22.94 3.67
C GLU A 312 6.37 -22.78 5.17
#